data_b4007e883cdaac2afa0aba9c89a91b4e
#
_entry.id   b4007e883cdaac2afa0aba9c89a91b4e
#
_cell.length_a   1.000
_cell.length_b   1.000
_cell.length_c   1.000
_cell.angle_alpha   90.00
_cell.angle_beta   90.00
_cell.angle_gamma   90.00
#
_symmetry.space_group_name_H-M   'P 1'
#
loop_
_entity.id
_entity.type
_entity.pdbx_description
1 polymer ?
#
loop_
_entity_poly.entity_id
_entity_poly.type
_entity_poly.pdbx_seq_one_letter_code
_entity_poly.pdbx_strand_id
1 'polypeptide(L)'
;MPTRLPATINDLRLSLAAGERAFPGLALPEADAVELVLAGCDLRGGQFRAIRLGHADLRGSQLEGACFQQALLWGADMRQLRAHGSSWQEADLSGARMQGAEFNGAALHRSCLRGIAAAGSVWRQARLVEADFRPGQDQPTDLSGADFTDADLSFARLSGVRLQGARLVGACLYGADLRQADLRGADLSGCDLQTCQLDELPS
;
A
#
# COMPACT_ATOMS: atom_id res chain seq x y z
N MET A 1 -15.89 -27.28 14.87
CA MET A 1 -16.27 -27.39 13.43
C MET A 1 -15.65 -26.17 12.76
N PRO A 2 -15.05 -26.29 11.55
CA PRO A 2 -14.61 -25.09 10.86
C PRO A 2 -15.84 -24.22 10.59
N THR A 3 -15.85 -23.01 11.12
CA THR A 3 -16.89 -22.02 10.85
C THR A 3 -16.87 -21.73 9.36
N ARG A 4 -18.02 -21.86 8.71
CA ARG A 4 -18.16 -21.54 7.27
C ARG A 4 -17.85 -20.06 7.08
N LEU A 5 -16.91 -19.73 6.18
CA LEU A 5 -16.59 -18.33 5.87
C LEU A 5 -17.83 -17.61 5.31
N PRO A 6 -17.99 -16.30 5.61
CA PRO A 6 -19.02 -15.46 5.03
C PRO A 6 -19.02 -15.53 3.49
N ALA A 7 -20.18 -15.69 2.89
CA ALA A 7 -20.33 -15.74 1.43
C ALA A 7 -20.72 -14.39 0.82
N THR A 8 -21.22 -13.48 1.65
CA THR A 8 -21.65 -12.12 1.25
C THR A 8 -21.13 -11.07 2.23
N ILE A 9 -21.18 -9.81 1.83
CA ILE A 9 -20.87 -8.68 2.73
C ILE A 9 -21.81 -8.65 3.94
N ASN A 10 -23.08 -9.02 3.77
CA ASN A 10 -24.03 -9.05 4.88
C ASN A 10 -23.68 -10.15 5.88
N ASP A 11 -23.28 -11.33 5.43
CA ASP A 11 -22.80 -12.40 6.31
C ASP A 11 -21.54 -11.95 7.07
N LEU A 12 -20.61 -11.28 6.38
CA LEU A 12 -19.41 -10.74 7.02
C LEU A 12 -19.77 -9.69 8.09
N ARG A 13 -20.69 -8.77 7.79
CA ARG A 13 -21.17 -7.79 8.79
C ARG A 13 -21.78 -8.45 10.02
N LEU A 14 -22.52 -9.53 9.85
CA LEU A 14 -23.11 -10.29 10.97
C LEU A 14 -22.01 -10.98 11.80
N SER A 15 -21.04 -11.63 11.16
CA SER A 15 -19.88 -12.24 11.84
C SER A 15 -19.06 -11.19 12.61
N LEU A 16 -18.78 -10.04 12.00
CA LEU A 16 -18.09 -8.93 12.66
C LEU A 16 -18.85 -8.39 13.88
N ALA A 17 -20.18 -8.26 13.77
CA ALA A 17 -21.06 -7.85 14.87
C ALA A 17 -21.10 -8.87 16.01
N ALA A 18 -20.93 -10.16 15.70
CA ALA A 18 -20.77 -11.25 16.67
C ALA A 18 -19.37 -11.28 17.32
N GLY A 19 -18.46 -10.39 16.90
CA GLY A 19 -17.11 -10.30 17.45
C GLY A 19 -16.08 -11.18 16.73
N GLU A 20 -16.46 -11.88 15.67
CA GLU A 20 -15.53 -12.67 14.88
C GLU A 20 -14.51 -11.75 14.17
N ARG A 21 -13.25 -12.20 14.10
CA ARG A 21 -12.16 -11.44 13.44
C ARG A 21 -11.28 -12.32 12.56
N ALA A 22 -11.50 -13.63 12.54
CA ALA A 22 -10.68 -14.58 11.79
C ALA A 22 -11.40 -15.06 10.52
N PHE A 23 -10.97 -14.55 9.38
CA PHE A 23 -11.54 -14.86 8.06
C PHE A 23 -10.45 -15.22 7.02
N PRO A 24 -9.48 -16.11 7.35
CA PRO A 24 -8.42 -16.45 6.42
C PRO A 24 -9.00 -17.14 5.18
N GLY A 25 -8.55 -16.71 4.00
CA GLY A 25 -9.06 -17.20 2.73
C GLY A 25 -10.46 -16.69 2.34
N LEU A 26 -11.00 -15.69 3.06
CA LEU A 26 -12.29 -15.07 2.70
C LEU A 26 -12.28 -14.59 1.24
N ALA A 27 -13.34 -14.92 0.48
CA ALA A 27 -13.47 -14.54 -0.91
C ALA A 27 -14.73 -13.67 -1.12
N LEU A 28 -14.52 -12.39 -1.40
CA LEU A 28 -15.57 -11.41 -1.69
C LEU A 28 -15.15 -10.49 -2.85
N PRO A 29 -14.91 -11.06 -4.05
CA PRO A 29 -14.54 -10.24 -5.21
C PRO A 29 -15.70 -9.32 -5.61
N GLU A 30 -15.37 -8.12 -6.12
CA GLU A 30 -16.33 -7.12 -6.64
C GLU A 30 -17.37 -6.63 -5.62
N ALA A 31 -17.24 -7.03 -4.36
CA ALA A 31 -18.21 -6.67 -3.33
C ALA A 31 -18.13 -5.18 -2.96
N ASP A 32 -19.27 -4.61 -2.55
CA ASP A 32 -19.33 -3.24 -2.02
C ASP A 32 -19.25 -3.26 -0.50
N ALA A 33 -18.09 -2.85 0.01
CA ALA A 33 -17.72 -2.84 1.42
C ALA A 33 -17.19 -1.46 1.87
N VAL A 34 -17.69 -0.39 1.26
CA VAL A 34 -17.32 0.98 1.63
C VAL A 34 -17.60 1.20 3.12
N GLU A 35 -16.65 1.87 3.81
CA GLU A 35 -16.70 2.18 5.25
C GLU A 35 -16.73 0.95 6.18
N LEU A 36 -16.47 -0.26 5.66
CA LEU A 36 -16.50 -1.47 6.48
C LEU A 36 -15.36 -1.45 7.52
N VAL A 37 -15.68 -1.83 8.76
CA VAL A 37 -14.70 -1.93 9.84
C VAL A 37 -14.13 -3.34 9.90
N LEU A 38 -12.88 -3.47 9.49
CA LEU A 38 -12.10 -4.73 9.46
C LEU A 38 -10.86 -4.65 10.36
N ALA A 39 -10.80 -3.66 11.26
CA ALA A 39 -9.64 -3.47 12.12
C ALA A 39 -9.32 -4.73 12.92
N GLY A 40 -8.03 -5.13 12.90
CA GLY A 40 -7.51 -6.30 13.58
C GLY A 40 -7.99 -7.65 13.04
N CYS A 41 -8.64 -7.68 11.87
CA CYS A 41 -9.11 -8.93 11.27
C CYS A 41 -7.94 -9.73 10.65
N ASP A 42 -8.03 -11.05 10.75
CA ASP A 42 -7.22 -12.00 9.99
C ASP A 42 -7.91 -12.27 8.63
N LEU A 43 -7.34 -11.72 7.56
CA LEU A 43 -7.81 -11.82 6.19
C LEU A 43 -6.74 -12.45 5.27
N ARG A 44 -5.80 -13.18 5.85
CA ARG A 44 -4.67 -13.79 5.13
C ARG A 44 -5.14 -14.68 4.00
N GLY A 45 -4.50 -14.58 2.83
CA GLY A 45 -4.85 -15.33 1.63
C GLY A 45 -6.22 -15.00 1.04
N GLY A 46 -6.90 -13.96 1.54
CA GLY A 46 -8.22 -13.55 1.07
C GLY A 46 -8.25 -13.12 -0.40
N GLN A 47 -9.41 -13.24 -1.04
CA GLN A 47 -9.62 -12.92 -2.45
C GLN A 47 -10.60 -11.74 -2.57
N PHE A 48 -10.05 -10.54 -2.78
CA PHE A 48 -10.74 -9.25 -2.76
C PHE A 48 -10.56 -8.49 -4.07
N ARG A 49 -10.43 -9.19 -5.18
CA ARG A 49 -10.27 -8.55 -6.50
C ARG A 49 -11.42 -7.60 -6.76
N ALA A 50 -11.09 -6.36 -7.21
CA ALA A 50 -12.05 -5.31 -7.54
C ALA A 50 -13.07 -4.97 -6.42
N ILE A 51 -12.78 -5.34 -5.16
CA ILE A 51 -13.63 -4.97 -4.01
C ILE A 51 -13.61 -3.46 -3.81
N ARG A 52 -14.72 -2.90 -3.34
CA ARG A 52 -14.84 -1.49 -2.97
C ARG A 52 -14.73 -1.35 -1.46
N LEU A 53 -13.64 -0.81 -0.97
CA LEU A 53 -13.30 -0.59 0.45
C LEU A 53 -12.94 0.88 0.72
N GLY A 54 -13.51 1.80 -0.04
CA GLY A 54 -13.32 3.24 0.20
C GLY A 54 -13.64 3.59 1.66
N HIS A 55 -12.73 4.34 2.32
CA HIS A 55 -12.82 4.73 3.74
C HIS A 55 -12.95 3.57 4.75
N ALA A 56 -12.70 2.32 4.35
CA ALA A 56 -12.73 1.18 5.28
C ALA A 56 -11.64 1.32 6.36
N ASP A 57 -11.92 0.76 7.53
CA ASP A 57 -10.96 0.65 8.62
C ASP A 57 -10.29 -0.73 8.59
N LEU A 58 -9.04 -0.78 8.15
CA LEU A 58 -8.19 -1.96 8.05
C LEU A 58 -7.01 -1.93 9.05
N ARG A 59 -7.07 -1.07 10.06
CA ARG A 59 -5.96 -0.90 11.02
C ARG A 59 -5.56 -2.21 11.67
N GLY A 60 -4.25 -2.51 11.63
CA GLY A 60 -3.67 -3.69 12.28
C GLY A 60 -4.18 -5.03 11.76
N SER A 61 -4.91 -5.06 10.62
CA SER A 61 -5.35 -6.31 10.02
C SER A 61 -4.20 -7.06 9.35
N GLN A 62 -4.37 -8.37 9.18
CA GLN A 62 -3.40 -9.28 8.58
C GLN A 62 -3.89 -9.66 7.18
N LEU A 63 -3.13 -9.29 6.14
CA LEU A 63 -3.46 -9.46 4.72
C LEU A 63 -2.34 -10.19 3.96
N GLU A 64 -1.49 -10.94 4.66
CA GLU A 64 -0.40 -11.66 4.04
C GLU A 64 -0.91 -12.58 2.93
N GLY A 65 -0.35 -12.44 1.73
CA GLY A 65 -0.74 -13.22 0.55
C GLY A 65 -2.15 -12.94 0.01
N ALA A 66 -2.86 -11.94 0.52
CA ALA A 66 -4.20 -11.59 0.02
C ALA A 66 -4.14 -10.91 -1.36
N CYS A 67 -5.23 -11.05 -2.14
CA CYS A 67 -5.38 -10.47 -3.47
C CYS A 67 -6.37 -9.29 -3.46
N PHE A 68 -5.84 -8.09 -3.73
CA PHE A 68 -6.58 -6.83 -3.87
C PHE A 68 -6.39 -6.21 -5.26
N GLN A 69 -6.17 -7.03 -6.28
CA GLN A 69 -6.02 -6.53 -7.64
C GLN A 69 -7.25 -5.70 -8.05
N GLN A 70 -7.00 -4.49 -8.61
CA GLN A 70 -8.05 -3.56 -9.06
C GLN A 70 -9.03 -3.12 -7.95
N ALA A 71 -8.70 -3.35 -6.69
CA ALA A 71 -9.54 -2.96 -5.56
C ALA A 71 -9.52 -1.43 -5.35
N LEU A 72 -10.62 -0.89 -4.83
CA LEU A 72 -10.81 0.54 -4.59
C LEU A 72 -10.78 0.81 -3.07
N LEU A 73 -9.63 1.30 -2.57
CA LEU A 73 -9.39 1.57 -1.14
C LEU A 73 -9.08 3.05 -0.87
N TRP A 74 -9.58 3.96 -1.70
CA TRP A 74 -9.35 5.38 -1.53
C TRP A 74 -9.78 5.86 -0.12
N GLY A 75 -8.88 6.61 0.55
CA GLY A 75 -9.12 7.12 1.90
C GLY A 75 -9.18 6.06 3.01
N ALA A 76 -8.87 4.79 2.75
CA ALA A 76 -8.90 3.73 3.76
C ALA A 76 -7.85 3.96 4.87
N ASP A 77 -8.19 3.56 6.09
CA ASP A 77 -7.25 3.55 7.21
C ASP A 77 -6.55 2.19 7.31
N MET A 78 -5.31 2.15 6.84
CA MET A 78 -4.47 0.95 6.75
C MET A 78 -3.26 1.04 7.68
N ARG A 79 -3.33 1.84 8.74
CA ARG A 79 -2.22 1.99 9.70
C ARG A 79 -1.90 0.66 10.36
N GLN A 80 -0.58 0.34 10.46
CA GLN A 80 -0.08 -0.89 11.08
C GLN A 80 -0.60 -2.20 10.43
N LEU A 81 -1.10 -2.12 9.19
CA LEU A 81 -1.52 -3.26 8.40
C LEU A 81 -0.33 -4.15 8.05
N ARG A 82 -0.52 -5.46 7.99
CA ARG A 82 0.47 -6.43 7.50
C ARG A 82 0.01 -7.02 6.19
N ALA A 83 0.77 -6.76 5.12
CA ALA A 83 0.41 -7.16 3.76
C ALA A 83 1.59 -7.81 3.02
N HIS A 84 2.40 -8.60 3.73
CA HIS A 84 3.55 -9.27 3.13
C HIS A 84 3.12 -10.20 1.97
N GLY A 85 3.80 -10.08 0.82
CA GLY A 85 3.55 -10.91 -0.35
C GLY A 85 2.16 -10.79 -0.97
N SER A 86 1.39 -9.78 -0.61
CA SER A 86 0.04 -9.55 -1.14
C SER A 86 0.06 -8.89 -2.53
N SER A 87 -1.08 -8.92 -3.22
CA SER A 87 -1.25 -8.42 -4.59
C SER A 87 -2.17 -7.20 -4.63
N TRP A 88 -1.67 -6.04 -5.10
CA TRP A 88 -2.38 -4.76 -5.20
C TRP A 88 -2.26 -4.12 -6.59
N GLN A 89 -2.01 -4.93 -7.62
CA GLN A 89 -1.85 -4.42 -8.98
C GLN A 89 -3.09 -3.63 -9.41
N GLU A 90 -2.86 -2.43 -9.95
CA GLU A 90 -3.92 -1.53 -10.41
C GLU A 90 -4.93 -1.12 -9.33
N ALA A 91 -4.62 -1.34 -8.04
CA ALA A 91 -5.49 -0.89 -6.95
C ALA A 91 -5.44 0.65 -6.79
N ASP A 92 -6.56 1.24 -6.41
CA ASP A 92 -6.65 2.65 -6.02
C ASP A 92 -6.57 2.77 -4.49
N LEU A 93 -5.41 3.23 -4.01
CA LEU A 93 -5.07 3.47 -2.61
C LEU A 93 -4.96 4.98 -2.31
N SER A 94 -5.48 5.84 -3.21
CA SER A 94 -5.34 7.28 -3.09
C SER A 94 -5.88 7.81 -1.75
N GLY A 95 -5.11 8.70 -1.12
CA GLY A 95 -5.44 9.28 0.18
C GLY A 95 -5.48 8.30 1.35
N ALA A 96 -5.05 7.05 1.19
CA ALA A 96 -5.03 6.07 2.27
C ALA A 96 -4.02 6.44 3.36
N ARG A 97 -4.30 6.05 4.60
CA ARG A 97 -3.44 6.23 5.76
C ARG A 97 -2.71 4.92 6.05
N MET A 98 -1.39 4.90 5.89
CA MET A 98 -0.57 3.68 5.90
C MET A 98 0.64 3.79 6.86
N GLN A 99 0.60 4.68 7.87
CA GLN A 99 1.72 4.82 8.80
C GLN A 99 2.02 3.48 9.49
N GLY A 100 3.28 3.05 9.41
CA GLY A 100 3.74 1.79 9.98
C GLY A 100 3.16 0.53 9.32
N ALA A 101 2.53 0.64 8.15
CA ALA A 101 2.07 -0.53 7.39
C ALA A 101 3.25 -1.27 6.74
N GLU A 102 3.12 -2.59 6.56
CA GLU A 102 4.16 -3.47 6.06
C GLU A 102 3.74 -4.16 4.76
N PHE A 103 4.39 -3.82 3.65
CA PHE A 103 4.15 -4.34 2.30
C PHE A 103 5.36 -5.12 1.73
N ASN A 104 6.14 -5.80 2.59
CA ASN A 104 7.33 -6.50 2.14
C ASN A 104 7.01 -7.55 1.07
N GLY A 105 7.70 -7.49 -0.07
CA GLY A 105 7.48 -8.40 -1.20
C GLY A 105 6.12 -8.28 -1.88
N ALA A 106 5.31 -7.30 -1.52
CA ALA A 106 4.00 -7.08 -2.14
C ALA A 106 4.13 -6.62 -3.60
N ALA A 107 3.11 -6.94 -4.41
CA ALA A 107 3.04 -6.54 -5.81
C ALA A 107 2.05 -5.38 -6.00
N LEU A 108 2.56 -4.19 -6.34
CA LEU A 108 1.79 -2.94 -6.47
C LEU A 108 1.99 -2.26 -7.84
N HIS A 109 2.26 -3.02 -8.90
CA HIS A 109 2.48 -2.35 -10.19
C HIS A 109 1.23 -1.58 -10.61
N ARG A 110 1.45 -0.37 -11.17
CA ARG A 110 0.39 0.54 -11.64
C ARG A 110 -0.64 0.90 -10.59
N SER A 111 -0.35 0.69 -9.30
CA SER A 111 -1.25 1.15 -8.24
C SER A 111 -1.25 2.66 -8.13
N CYS A 112 -2.40 3.23 -7.77
CA CYS A 112 -2.55 4.63 -7.44
C CYS A 112 -2.31 4.82 -5.93
N LEU A 113 -1.21 5.49 -5.58
CA LEU A 113 -0.78 5.78 -4.20
C LEU A 113 -0.71 7.31 -3.96
N ARG A 114 -1.52 8.08 -4.68
CA ARG A 114 -1.50 9.54 -4.63
C ARG A 114 -2.01 10.06 -3.28
N GLY A 115 -1.25 11.00 -2.70
CA GLY A 115 -1.67 11.66 -1.46
C GLY A 115 -1.74 10.75 -0.25
N ILE A 116 -1.04 9.60 -0.25
CA ILE A 116 -1.02 8.70 0.91
C ILE A 116 -0.22 9.28 2.06
N ALA A 117 -0.63 8.97 3.29
CA ALA A 117 0.12 9.22 4.51
C ALA A 117 0.76 7.90 4.97
N ALA A 118 2.03 7.68 4.62
CA ALA A 118 2.73 6.41 4.81
C ALA A 118 4.10 6.57 5.50
N ALA A 119 4.23 7.57 6.36
CA ALA A 119 5.45 7.77 7.13
C ALA A 119 5.80 6.50 7.94
N GLY A 120 7.09 6.08 7.88
CA GLY A 120 7.59 4.91 8.59
C GLY A 120 7.03 3.56 8.11
N SER A 121 6.38 3.50 6.95
CA SER A 121 5.93 2.25 6.34
C SER A 121 7.09 1.44 5.76
N VAL A 122 6.87 0.13 5.55
CA VAL A 122 7.93 -0.79 5.09
C VAL A 122 7.52 -1.46 3.78
N TRP A 123 8.37 -1.28 2.74
CA TRP A 123 8.14 -1.74 1.36
C TRP A 123 9.32 -2.55 0.82
N ARG A 124 10.03 -3.25 1.70
CA ARG A 124 11.22 -4.02 1.29
C ARG A 124 10.87 -5.04 0.22
N GLN A 125 11.65 -5.06 -0.86
CA GLN A 125 11.46 -5.99 -1.98
C GLN A 125 10.06 -5.89 -2.63
N ALA A 126 9.29 -4.84 -2.36
CA ALA A 126 8.02 -4.61 -3.02
C ALA A 126 8.21 -4.27 -4.50
N ARG A 127 7.26 -4.69 -5.34
CA ARG A 127 7.25 -4.41 -6.78
C ARG A 127 6.29 -3.26 -7.07
N LEU A 128 6.83 -2.06 -7.24
CA LEU A 128 6.12 -0.79 -7.39
C LEU A 128 6.29 -0.18 -8.80
N VAL A 129 6.53 -1.04 -9.79
CA VAL A 129 6.74 -0.61 -11.18
C VAL A 129 5.55 0.21 -11.67
N GLU A 130 5.82 1.40 -12.22
CA GLU A 130 4.79 2.36 -12.69
C GLU A 130 3.80 2.83 -11.60
N ALA A 131 4.08 2.61 -10.31
CA ALA A 131 3.22 3.11 -9.22
C ALA A 131 3.19 4.65 -9.18
N ASP A 132 2.01 5.22 -8.89
CA ASP A 132 1.83 6.68 -8.87
C ASP A 132 1.73 7.19 -7.42
N PHE A 133 2.83 7.78 -6.93
CA PHE A 133 2.93 8.37 -5.59
C PHE A 133 2.78 9.89 -5.59
N ARG A 134 2.49 10.53 -6.70
CA ARG A 134 2.39 11.98 -6.74
C ARG A 134 1.43 12.53 -5.68
N PRO A 135 1.57 13.78 -5.25
CA PRO A 135 0.62 14.39 -4.34
C PRO A 135 -0.83 14.26 -4.81
N GLY A 136 -1.75 14.09 -3.87
CA GLY A 136 -3.18 14.21 -4.11
C GLY A 136 -3.59 15.66 -4.35
N GLN A 137 -4.88 15.91 -4.55
CA GLN A 137 -5.39 17.24 -4.85
C GLN A 137 -5.13 18.21 -3.68
N ASP A 138 -5.35 17.77 -2.43
CA ASP A 138 -5.21 18.59 -1.23
C ASP A 138 -4.24 18.00 -0.19
N GLN A 139 -3.57 16.89 -0.52
CA GLN A 139 -2.69 16.19 0.42
C GLN A 139 -1.36 15.82 -0.24
N PRO A 140 -0.22 16.17 0.40
CA PRO A 140 1.07 15.66 -0.03
C PRO A 140 1.14 14.16 0.21
N THR A 141 1.88 13.45 -0.64
CA THR A 141 2.30 12.08 -0.35
C THR A 141 3.46 12.13 0.64
N ASP A 142 3.28 11.49 1.79
CA ASP A 142 4.28 11.46 2.85
C ASP A 142 4.82 10.04 3.04
N LEU A 143 6.07 9.84 2.63
CA LEU A 143 6.86 8.62 2.76
C LEU A 143 8.08 8.85 3.66
N SER A 144 8.03 9.86 4.55
CA SER A 144 9.15 10.18 5.44
C SER A 144 9.52 8.96 6.30
N GLY A 145 10.81 8.61 6.33
CA GLY A 145 11.31 7.45 7.06
C GLY A 145 10.81 6.09 6.57
N ALA A 146 10.15 6.01 5.41
CA ALA A 146 9.73 4.73 4.83
C ALA A 146 10.94 3.90 4.36
N ASP A 147 10.81 2.57 4.41
CA ASP A 147 11.88 1.62 4.02
C ASP A 147 11.54 0.92 2.71
N PHE A 148 12.23 1.30 1.64
CA PHE A 148 12.17 0.74 0.30
C PHE A 148 13.39 -0.12 -0.06
N THR A 149 14.09 -0.67 0.94
CA THR A 149 15.28 -1.50 0.68
C THR A 149 14.97 -2.60 -0.34
N ASP A 150 15.77 -2.68 -1.42
CA ASP A 150 15.63 -3.63 -2.52
C ASP A 150 14.28 -3.59 -3.27
N ALA A 151 13.49 -2.53 -3.12
CA ALA A 151 12.22 -2.38 -3.83
C ALA A 151 12.44 -2.06 -5.32
N ASP A 152 11.53 -2.50 -6.17
CA ASP A 152 11.50 -2.12 -7.59
C ASP A 152 10.53 -0.94 -7.80
N LEU A 153 11.10 0.25 -7.93
CA LEU A 153 10.41 1.52 -8.20
C LEU A 153 10.60 1.97 -9.65
N SER A 154 10.91 1.03 -10.57
CA SER A 154 11.11 1.36 -11.98
C SER A 154 9.89 2.10 -12.54
N PHE A 155 10.14 3.24 -13.21
CA PHE A 155 9.11 4.11 -13.77
C PHE A 155 8.08 4.65 -12.77
N ALA A 156 8.31 4.52 -11.47
CA ALA A 156 7.42 5.08 -10.46
C ALA A 156 7.38 6.61 -10.54
N ARG A 157 6.22 7.19 -10.28
CA ARG A 157 6.00 8.63 -10.27
C ARG A 157 6.11 9.13 -8.84
N LEU A 158 7.27 9.68 -8.48
CA LEU A 158 7.61 10.16 -7.13
C LEU A 158 7.80 11.68 -7.09
N SER A 159 7.36 12.40 -8.13
CA SER A 159 7.54 13.86 -8.16
C SER A 159 6.76 14.56 -7.05
N GLY A 160 7.44 15.47 -6.34
CA GLY A 160 6.87 16.23 -5.23
C GLY A 160 6.58 15.43 -3.96
N VAL A 161 7.10 14.23 -3.82
CA VAL A 161 6.87 13.33 -2.68
C VAL A 161 7.84 13.67 -1.52
N ARG A 162 7.36 13.56 -0.28
CA ARG A 162 8.20 13.66 0.91
C ARG A 162 8.87 12.31 1.18
N LEU A 163 10.20 12.26 1.06
CA LEU A 163 11.06 11.09 1.29
C LEU A 163 12.15 11.38 2.34
N GLN A 164 11.95 12.38 3.20
CA GLN A 164 12.94 12.73 4.22
C GLN A 164 13.26 11.51 5.10
N GLY A 165 14.57 11.20 5.19
CA GLY A 165 15.04 10.06 5.97
C GLY A 165 14.56 8.69 5.49
N ALA A 166 13.97 8.60 4.29
CA ALA A 166 13.58 7.32 3.72
C ALA A 166 14.81 6.47 3.36
N ARG A 167 14.66 5.16 3.44
CA ARG A 167 15.70 4.20 3.12
C ARG A 167 15.40 3.55 1.76
N LEU A 168 16.21 3.88 0.74
CA LEU A 168 16.10 3.34 -0.62
C LEU A 168 17.29 2.44 -0.99
N VAL A 169 17.99 1.88 0.01
CA VAL A 169 19.20 1.08 -0.21
C VAL A 169 18.94 -0.04 -1.21
N GLY A 170 19.70 -0.06 -2.33
CA GLY A 170 19.56 -1.07 -3.38
C GLY A 170 18.25 -1.02 -4.17
N ALA A 171 17.41 -0.01 -3.97
CA ALA A 171 16.17 0.11 -4.73
C ALA A 171 16.45 0.36 -6.22
N CYS A 172 15.67 -0.29 -7.10
CA CYS A 172 15.69 -0.02 -8.52
C CYS A 172 14.84 1.21 -8.84
N LEU A 173 15.50 2.29 -9.29
CA LEU A 173 14.87 3.57 -9.64
C LEU A 173 14.89 3.84 -11.16
N TYR A 174 15.05 2.81 -11.99
CA TYR A 174 15.16 2.96 -13.44
C TYR A 174 13.97 3.73 -14.02
N GLY A 175 14.23 4.89 -14.62
CA GLY A 175 13.21 5.75 -15.22
C GLY A 175 12.23 6.39 -14.23
N ALA A 176 12.48 6.30 -12.92
CA ALA A 176 11.62 6.93 -11.91
C ALA A 176 11.67 8.47 -12.00
N ASP A 177 10.54 9.12 -11.76
CA ASP A 177 10.43 10.57 -11.70
C ASP A 177 10.50 11.04 -10.23
N LEU A 178 11.64 11.58 -9.83
CA LEU A 178 11.93 12.11 -8.49
C LEU A 178 12.02 13.65 -8.47
N ARG A 179 11.58 14.33 -9.53
CA ARG A 179 11.60 15.79 -9.56
C ARG A 179 10.80 16.39 -8.41
N GLN A 180 11.34 17.40 -7.78
CA GLN A 180 10.73 18.07 -6.62
C GLN A 180 10.49 17.14 -5.41
N ALA A 181 11.02 15.91 -5.42
CA ALA A 181 10.98 15.04 -4.25
C ALA A 181 11.90 15.57 -3.16
N ASP A 182 11.44 15.53 -1.92
CA ASP A 182 12.26 15.91 -0.77
C ASP A 182 13.05 14.70 -0.26
N LEU A 183 14.30 14.61 -0.68
CA LEU A 183 15.21 13.51 -0.38
C LEU A 183 16.16 13.81 0.80
N ARG A 184 15.95 14.87 1.57
CA ARG A 184 16.84 15.24 2.68
C ARG A 184 17.01 14.09 3.67
N GLY A 185 18.26 13.66 3.87
CA GLY A 185 18.58 12.55 4.76
C GLY A 185 18.12 11.18 4.27
N ALA A 186 17.64 11.05 3.03
CA ALA A 186 17.33 9.75 2.44
C ALA A 186 18.63 8.97 2.13
N ASP A 187 18.59 7.64 2.35
CA ASP A 187 19.69 6.72 2.04
C ASP A 187 19.46 6.07 0.66
N LEU A 188 20.16 6.54 -0.35
CA LEU A 188 20.14 6.07 -1.74
C LEU A 188 21.32 5.13 -2.06
N SER A 189 22.00 4.56 -1.04
CA SER A 189 23.14 3.69 -1.23
C SER A 189 22.80 2.51 -2.15
N GLY A 190 23.60 2.29 -3.18
CA GLY A 190 23.41 1.21 -4.14
C GLY A 190 22.34 1.46 -5.22
N CYS A 191 21.71 2.65 -5.24
CA CYS A 191 20.83 3.03 -6.34
C CYS A 191 21.60 3.54 -7.55
N ASP A 192 21.16 3.16 -8.76
CA ASP A 192 21.58 3.81 -10.01
C ASP A 192 20.64 4.99 -10.31
N LEU A 193 21.15 6.21 -10.18
CA LEU A 193 20.40 7.45 -10.41
C LEU A 193 20.55 8.00 -11.84
N GLN A 194 21.36 7.38 -12.71
CA GLN A 194 21.64 7.92 -14.06
C GLN A 194 20.39 7.96 -14.96
N THR A 195 19.44 7.09 -14.71
CA THR A 195 18.20 6.98 -15.49
C THR A 195 17.00 7.68 -14.84
N CYS A 196 17.16 8.19 -13.61
CA CYS A 196 16.12 8.92 -12.90
C CYS A 196 15.94 10.34 -13.44
N GLN A 197 14.74 10.88 -13.29
CA GLN A 197 14.49 12.31 -13.47
C GLN A 197 14.65 13.01 -12.11
N LEU A 198 15.68 13.80 -11.95
CA LEU A 198 16.00 14.59 -10.75
C LEU A 198 16.20 16.05 -11.14
N ASP A 199 15.80 17.00 -10.27
CA ASP A 199 16.14 18.41 -10.49
C ASP A 199 17.60 18.68 -10.13
N GLU A 200 18.08 18.16 -8.99
CA GLU A 200 19.47 18.20 -8.55
C GLU A 200 19.79 16.93 -7.73
N LEU A 201 21.05 16.49 -7.77
CA LEU A 201 21.49 15.37 -6.94
C LEU A 201 21.47 15.81 -5.46
N PRO A 202 20.95 14.99 -4.55
CA PRO A 202 20.98 15.30 -3.12
C PRO A 202 22.45 15.39 -2.66
N SER A 203 22.77 16.50 -1.98
CA SER A 203 24.09 16.80 -1.41
C SER A 203 24.34 16.03 -0.12
#